data_8104daef7ceff10794e868d07598d177
#
_entry.id   8104daef7ceff10794e868d07598d177
#
_cell.length_a   1.000
_cell.length_b   1.000
_cell.length_c   1.000
_cell.angle_alpha   90.00
_cell.angle_beta   90.00
_cell.angle_gamma   90.00
#
_symmetry.space_group_name_H-M   'P 1'
#
loop_
_entity.id
_entity.type
_entity.pdbx_description
1 polymer ?
#
loop_
_entity_poly.entity_id
_entity_poly.type
_entity_poly.pdbx_seq_one_letter_code
_entity_poly.pdbx_strand_id
1 'polypeptide(L)'
;MDSKGINYGYIEVHPNGFVDRSNVDGIDSDLVLRPFIQKGVIGTLRDFSNISMNHHHGMQSEELAGFNSDLDRDGIVNELTEGDITAVTIFQATLDFPDNVFSENDEIKSAQLKGKEVFNNIGCASCHMPTLPLKSLMFVEPGPLNTEISTTLAESKKTLVVNLEDYVSKLEKDDDGNYLVPIWSDLKRHDMGPKLDNERPLQKGVPTNYWLTKKLWGFYSEPPFLHHGRANLLNDVIEMHQGDAKISSDAYFDLNSDEQQYLIEFLKSFK
;
A
#
# COMPACT_ATOMS: atom_id res chain seq x y z
N MET A 1 -2.21 -20.59 -1.60
CA MET A 1 -3.44 -19.74 -1.60
C MET A 1 -3.23 -18.62 -2.62
N ASP A 2 -4.04 -18.62 -3.66
CA ASP A 2 -3.90 -17.64 -4.73
C ASP A 2 -5.14 -16.74 -4.77
N SER A 3 -4.93 -15.46 -4.85
CA SER A 3 -5.99 -14.47 -5.00
C SER A 3 -5.53 -13.32 -5.89
N LYS A 4 -6.31 -12.99 -6.91
CA LYS A 4 -6.02 -11.90 -7.85
C LYS A 4 -4.65 -12.03 -8.53
N GLY A 5 -4.20 -13.26 -8.82
CA GLY A 5 -2.88 -13.55 -9.40
C GLY A 5 -1.71 -13.50 -8.41
N ILE A 6 -1.96 -13.28 -7.13
CA ILE A 6 -0.94 -13.19 -6.09
C ILE A 6 -0.98 -14.46 -5.25
N ASN A 7 0.19 -15.09 -5.04
CA ASN A 7 0.34 -16.23 -4.15
C ASN A 7 0.67 -15.78 -2.72
N TYR A 8 -0.11 -16.27 -1.75
CA TYR A 8 0.03 -15.99 -0.31
C TYR A 8 0.46 -17.23 0.49
N GLY A 9 1.22 -18.15 -0.13
CA GLY A 9 1.61 -19.37 0.52
C GLY A 9 0.46 -20.38 0.66
N TYR A 10 0.44 -21.13 1.76
CA TYR A 10 -0.57 -22.15 1.99
C TYR A 10 -0.88 -22.35 3.47
N ILE A 11 -2.02 -22.97 3.74
CA ILE A 11 -2.45 -23.40 5.08
C ILE A 11 -2.44 -24.91 5.09
N GLU A 12 -1.90 -25.50 6.16
CA GLU A 12 -1.93 -26.95 6.37
C GLU A 12 -2.95 -27.33 7.45
N VAL A 13 -3.81 -28.29 7.15
CA VAL A 13 -4.80 -28.78 8.11
C VAL A 13 -4.41 -30.19 8.52
N HIS A 14 -4.10 -30.38 9.79
CA HIS A 14 -3.69 -31.66 10.36
C HIS A 14 -4.89 -32.55 10.74
N PRO A 15 -4.72 -33.89 10.79
CA PRO A 15 -5.82 -34.81 11.13
C PRO A 15 -6.46 -34.58 12.50
N ASN A 16 -5.75 -33.95 13.43
CA ASN A 16 -6.24 -33.57 14.76
C ASN A 16 -7.08 -32.26 14.77
N GLY A 17 -7.30 -31.66 13.59
CA GLY A 17 -8.01 -30.39 13.46
C GLY A 17 -7.16 -29.14 13.66
N PHE A 18 -5.86 -29.26 13.97
CA PHE A 18 -4.95 -28.13 14.04
C PHE A 18 -4.74 -27.52 12.65
N VAL A 19 -4.85 -26.20 12.57
CA VAL A 19 -4.65 -25.42 11.34
C VAL A 19 -3.33 -24.67 11.44
N ASP A 20 -2.33 -25.14 10.70
CA ASP A 20 -1.03 -24.49 10.60
C ASP A 20 -1.08 -23.38 9.53
N ARG A 21 -0.74 -22.16 9.95
CA ARG A 21 -0.67 -20.96 9.11
C ARG A 21 0.74 -20.40 9.01
N SER A 22 1.76 -21.14 9.45
CA SER A 22 3.17 -20.69 9.41
C SER A 22 3.70 -20.50 8.00
N ASN A 23 3.05 -21.11 7.00
CA ASN A 23 3.38 -21.01 5.58
C ASN A 23 2.55 -19.93 4.84
N VAL A 24 1.79 -19.11 5.57
CA VAL A 24 1.18 -17.91 5.02
C VAL A 24 2.27 -16.89 4.74
N ASP A 25 2.28 -16.32 3.54
CA ASP A 25 3.37 -15.51 3.05
C ASP A 25 2.92 -14.09 2.69
N GLY A 26 3.65 -13.10 3.20
CA GLY A 26 3.51 -11.69 2.89
C GLY A 26 2.29 -10.97 3.50
N ILE A 27 1.44 -11.69 4.25
CA ILE A 27 0.32 -11.16 5.03
C ILE A 27 0.31 -11.77 6.43
N ASP A 28 -0.56 -11.31 7.30
CA ASP A 28 -0.69 -11.88 8.65
C ASP A 28 -1.49 -13.20 8.63
N SER A 29 -1.33 -14.00 9.68
CA SER A 29 -1.97 -15.32 9.81
C SER A 29 -3.51 -15.27 9.91
N ASP A 30 -4.09 -14.08 10.10
CA ASP A 30 -5.53 -13.87 10.05
C ASP A 30 -6.06 -13.69 8.61
N LEU A 31 -5.16 -13.70 7.61
CA LEU A 31 -5.43 -13.56 6.18
C LEU A 31 -6.02 -12.20 5.78
N VAL A 32 -5.87 -11.19 6.64
CA VAL A 32 -6.30 -9.82 6.33
C VAL A 32 -5.17 -9.08 5.63
N LEU A 33 -5.47 -8.57 4.43
CA LEU A 33 -4.55 -7.70 3.71
C LEU A 33 -4.56 -6.31 4.35
N ARG A 34 -3.36 -5.77 4.63
CA ARG A 34 -3.17 -4.49 5.31
C ARG A 34 -2.38 -3.52 4.44
N PRO A 35 -3.05 -2.68 3.62
CA PRO A 35 -2.42 -1.89 2.57
C PRO A 35 -1.81 -0.56 3.06
N PHE A 36 -1.89 -0.26 4.36
CA PHE A 36 -1.45 1.02 4.89
C PHE A 36 -0.20 0.88 5.77
N ILE A 37 0.55 1.97 5.85
CA ILE A 37 1.88 2.08 6.47
C ILE A 37 2.91 1.21 5.71
N GLN A 38 4.19 1.58 5.80
CA GLN A 38 5.28 0.94 5.05
C GLN A 38 5.49 -0.55 5.39
N LYS A 39 5.06 -0.98 6.57
CA LYS A 39 5.12 -2.39 7.02
C LYS A 39 3.83 -3.18 6.77
N GLY A 40 2.80 -2.55 6.18
CA GLY A 40 1.54 -3.24 5.94
C GLY A 40 0.87 -3.74 7.21
N VAL A 41 0.70 -2.88 8.21
CA VAL A 41 0.18 -3.26 9.53
C VAL A 41 -1.20 -2.68 9.85
N ILE A 42 -1.76 -1.86 8.98
CA ILE A 42 -3.07 -1.25 9.10
C ILE A 42 -3.96 -1.69 7.96
N GLY A 43 -5.16 -2.18 8.28
CA GLY A 43 -6.09 -2.79 7.31
C GLY A 43 -7.11 -1.83 6.73
N THR A 44 -7.50 -0.80 7.48
CA THR A 44 -8.58 0.12 7.07
C THR A 44 -8.12 1.56 7.04
N LEU A 45 -8.81 2.36 6.22
CA LEU A 45 -8.52 3.79 6.10
C LEU A 45 -8.87 4.54 7.39
N ARG A 46 -9.91 4.09 8.12
CA ARG A 46 -10.29 4.67 9.40
C ARG A 46 -9.23 4.45 10.47
N ASP A 47 -8.76 3.22 10.63
CA ASP A 47 -7.65 2.92 11.56
C ASP A 47 -6.39 3.73 11.20
N PHE A 48 -6.10 3.85 9.90
CA PHE A 48 -4.99 4.69 9.44
C PHE A 48 -5.19 6.15 9.81
N SER A 49 -6.39 6.71 9.63
CA SER A 49 -6.70 8.10 9.97
C SER A 49 -6.52 8.37 11.46
N ASN A 50 -7.07 7.51 12.32
CA ASN A 50 -6.91 7.62 13.78
C ASN A 50 -5.43 7.61 14.21
N ILE A 51 -4.66 6.64 13.71
CA ILE A 51 -3.24 6.51 14.05
C ILE A 51 -2.43 7.69 13.51
N SER A 52 -2.71 8.13 12.28
CA SER A 52 -1.95 9.23 11.65
C SER A 52 -2.21 10.56 12.34
N MET A 53 -3.45 10.87 12.72
CA MET A 53 -3.78 12.08 13.48
C MET A 53 -3.06 12.11 14.82
N ASN A 54 -3.04 10.98 15.53
CA ASN A 54 -2.33 10.89 16.80
C ASN A 54 -0.80 10.97 16.61
N HIS A 55 -0.23 10.16 15.68
CA HIS A 55 1.23 10.03 15.53
C HIS A 55 1.91 11.27 14.96
N HIS A 56 1.27 11.92 13.97
CA HIS A 56 1.88 13.01 13.23
C HIS A 56 1.45 14.39 13.71
N HIS A 57 0.27 14.50 14.33
CA HIS A 57 -0.29 15.77 14.76
C HIS A 57 -0.51 15.88 16.27
N GLY A 58 -0.32 14.77 17.01
CA GLY A 58 -0.58 14.72 18.45
C GLY A 58 -2.07 14.77 18.82
N MET A 59 -2.98 14.72 17.84
CA MET A 59 -4.41 14.85 18.08
C MET A 59 -5.03 13.52 18.50
N GLN A 60 -5.80 13.53 19.57
CA GLN A 60 -6.46 12.36 20.13
C GLN A 60 -7.93 12.29 19.70
N SER A 61 -8.28 11.23 18.96
CA SER A 61 -9.68 10.99 18.64
C SER A 61 -10.41 10.34 19.82
N GLU A 62 -11.72 10.61 19.94
CA GLU A 62 -12.60 9.94 20.90
C GLU A 62 -12.55 8.41 20.75
N GLU A 63 -12.34 7.92 19.54
CA GLU A 63 -12.26 6.48 19.26
C GLU A 63 -11.00 5.84 19.85
N LEU A 64 -9.86 6.52 19.72
CA LEU A 64 -8.57 6.01 20.19
C LEU A 64 -8.34 6.26 21.68
N ALA A 65 -8.71 7.44 22.16
CA ALA A 65 -8.45 7.88 23.54
C ALA A 65 -9.61 7.58 24.50
N GLY A 66 -10.83 7.47 23.97
CA GLY A 66 -12.08 7.40 24.74
C GLY A 66 -12.74 8.77 24.93
N PHE A 67 -14.06 8.76 25.03
CA PHE A 67 -14.85 9.98 25.24
C PHE A 67 -14.47 10.68 26.56
N ASN A 68 -14.28 11.99 26.53
CA ASN A 68 -13.81 12.83 27.66
C ASN A 68 -12.46 12.39 28.25
N SER A 69 -11.62 11.72 27.48
CA SER A 69 -10.26 11.38 27.89
C SER A 69 -9.27 12.43 27.41
N ASP A 70 -8.25 12.66 28.23
CA ASP A 70 -7.09 13.51 27.94
C ASP A 70 -5.85 12.67 28.31
N LEU A 71 -5.33 11.90 27.34
CA LEU A 71 -4.24 10.95 27.58
C LEU A 71 -2.87 11.63 27.55
N ASP A 72 -2.70 12.71 26.81
CA ASP A 72 -1.45 13.47 26.71
C ASP A 72 -1.36 14.59 27.74
N ARG A 73 -2.48 14.89 28.44
CA ARG A 73 -2.57 15.82 29.56
C ARG A 73 -2.31 17.28 29.17
N ASP A 74 -2.76 17.66 27.99
CA ASP A 74 -2.68 19.04 27.51
C ASP A 74 -3.87 19.91 28.01
N GLY A 75 -4.88 19.30 28.62
CA GLY A 75 -6.10 19.93 29.14
C GLY A 75 -7.25 19.99 28.14
N ILE A 76 -7.11 19.38 26.97
CA ILE A 76 -8.15 19.30 25.94
C ILE A 76 -8.69 17.87 25.87
N VAL A 77 -9.99 17.73 25.76
CA VAL A 77 -10.66 16.44 25.58
C VAL A 77 -11.44 16.44 24.27
N ASN A 78 -11.67 15.26 23.68
CA ASN A 78 -12.46 15.11 22.46
C ASN A 78 -11.94 15.97 21.29
N GLU A 79 -10.62 16.01 21.08
CA GLU A 79 -9.98 16.83 20.05
C GLU A 79 -10.47 16.49 18.64
N LEU A 80 -10.72 15.20 18.39
CA LEU A 80 -11.33 14.71 17.17
C LEU A 80 -12.52 13.80 17.51
N THR A 81 -13.69 14.23 17.11
CA THR A 81 -14.92 13.45 17.29
C THR A 81 -14.99 12.27 16.32
N GLU A 82 -15.87 11.30 16.59
CA GLU A 82 -16.21 10.23 15.63
C GLU A 82 -16.63 10.80 14.27
N GLY A 83 -17.30 11.95 14.26
CA GLY A 83 -17.71 12.67 13.05
C GLY A 83 -16.52 13.20 12.25
N ASP A 84 -15.51 13.76 12.91
CA ASP A 84 -14.30 14.27 12.27
C ASP A 84 -13.49 13.14 11.62
N ILE A 85 -13.30 12.03 12.33
CA ILE A 85 -12.62 10.85 11.78
C ILE A 85 -13.40 10.26 10.60
N THR A 86 -14.74 10.21 10.68
CA THR A 86 -15.60 9.78 9.57
C THR A 86 -15.42 10.69 8.36
N ALA A 87 -15.42 12.01 8.55
CA ALA A 87 -15.25 12.98 7.47
C ALA A 87 -13.88 12.83 6.79
N VAL A 88 -12.80 12.73 7.57
CA VAL A 88 -11.43 12.52 7.05
C VAL A 88 -11.33 11.20 6.29
N THR A 89 -11.91 10.14 6.81
CA THR A 89 -11.91 8.81 6.18
C THR A 89 -12.63 8.84 4.82
N ILE A 90 -13.82 9.44 4.77
CA ILE A 90 -14.59 9.57 3.51
C ILE A 90 -13.85 10.48 2.53
N PHE A 91 -13.32 11.62 2.99
CA PHE A 91 -12.53 12.50 2.14
C PHE A 91 -11.36 11.77 1.49
N GLN A 92 -10.58 11.01 2.25
CA GLN A 92 -9.46 10.24 1.70
C GLN A 92 -9.93 9.14 0.73
N ALA A 93 -11.07 8.48 1.02
CA ALA A 93 -11.63 7.45 0.14
C ALA A 93 -12.13 8.03 -1.20
N THR A 94 -12.50 9.31 -1.25
CA THR A 94 -12.99 9.99 -2.45
C THR A 94 -11.88 10.69 -3.25
N LEU A 95 -10.63 10.66 -2.79
CA LEU A 95 -9.50 11.14 -3.59
C LEU A 95 -9.28 10.21 -4.79
N ASP A 96 -9.10 10.81 -5.95
CA ASP A 96 -8.72 10.06 -7.14
C ASP A 96 -7.27 9.53 -7.00
N PHE A 97 -6.95 8.46 -7.72
CA PHE A 97 -5.60 7.93 -7.73
C PHE A 97 -4.76 8.65 -8.80
N PRO A 98 -3.45 8.85 -8.53
CA PRO A 98 -2.56 9.45 -9.51
C PRO A 98 -2.40 8.56 -10.74
N ASP A 99 -2.46 9.17 -11.92
CA ASP A 99 -2.22 8.51 -13.17
C ASP A 99 -0.72 8.31 -13.43
N ASN A 100 -0.42 7.27 -14.21
CA ASN A 100 0.87 7.16 -14.89
C ASN A 100 0.81 8.04 -16.15
N VAL A 101 1.46 9.22 -16.10
CA VAL A 101 1.38 10.22 -17.16
C VAL A 101 2.60 10.13 -18.08
N PHE A 102 2.39 9.58 -19.27
CA PHE A 102 3.41 9.60 -20.32
C PHE A 102 3.62 11.00 -20.89
N SER A 103 4.85 11.30 -21.29
CA SER A 103 5.22 12.59 -21.87
C SER A 103 4.49 12.86 -23.19
N GLU A 104 4.18 14.14 -23.46
CA GLU A 104 3.69 14.58 -24.77
C GLU A 104 4.83 14.64 -25.82
N ASN A 105 6.08 14.71 -25.38
CA ASN A 105 7.24 14.63 -26.27
C ASN A 105 7.40 13.18 -26.79
N ASP A 106 7.35 12.99 -28.09
CA ASP A 106 7.36 11.67 -28.73
C ASP A 106 8.61 10.85 -28.40
N GLU A 107 9.79 11.48 -28.29
CA GLU A 107 11.04 10.81 -27.97
C GLU A 107 11.02 10.26 -26.53
N ILE A 108 10.62 11.12 -25.57
CA ILE A 108 10.50 10.73 -24.16
C ILE A 108 9.41 9.67 -24.01
N LYS A 109 8.26 9.84 -24.66
CA LYS A 109 7.17 8.86 -24.64
C LYS A 109 7.61 7.51 -25.16
N SER A 110 8.37 7.50 -26.28
CA SER A 110 8.93 6.27 -26.82
C SER A 110 9.88 5.60 -25.83
N ALA A 111 10.74 6.36 -25.16
CA ALA A 111 11.63 5.85 -24.11
C ALA A 111 10.83 5.27 -22.94
N GLN A 112 9.78 5.96 -22.48
CA GLN A 112 8.90 5.50 -21.41
C GLN A 112 8.17 4.19 -21.75
N LEU A 113 7.69 4.04 -22.99
CA LEU A 113 7.04 2.80 -23.45
C LEU A 113 8.02 1.63 -23.46
N LYS A 114 9.23 1.83 -23.99
CA LYS A 114 10.31 0.82 -23.92
C LYS A 114 10.68 0.50 -22.47
N GLY A 115 10.74 1.50 -21.60
CA GLY A 115 11.01 1.32 -20.18
C GLY A 115 9.94 0.48 -19.49
N LYS A 116 8.66 0.61 -19.88
CA LYS A 116 7.57 -0.26 -19.40
C LYS A 116 7.79 -1.72 -19.82
N GLU A 117 8.27 -1.95 -21.03
CA GLU A 117 8.63 -3.31 -21.47
C GLU A 117 9.80 -3.87 -20.66
N VAL A 118 10.86 -3.08 -20.46
CA VAL A 118 11.99 -3.46 -19.59
C VAL A 118 11.52 -3.79 -18.19
N PHE A 119 10.69 -2.95 -17.57
CA PHE A 119 10.11 -3.16 -16.23
C PHE A 119 9.41 -4.52 -16.10
N ASN A 120 8.63 -4.90 -17.13
CA ASN A 120 7.99 -6.21 -17.16
C ASN A 120 9.01 -7.34 -17.35
N ASN A 121 9.95 -7.19 -18.27
CA ASN A 121 10.87 -8.26 -18.69
C ASN A 121 11.86 -8.63 -17.57
N ILE A 122 12.33 -7.67 -16.78
CA ILE A 122 13.25 -7.93 -15.66
C ILE A 122 12.53 -8.29 -14.35
N GLY A 123 11.18 -8.40 -14.39
CA GLY A 123 10.38 -8.93 -13.28
C GLY A 123 9.92 -7.93 -12.22
N CYS A 124 10.11 -6.61 -12.40
CA CYS A 124 9.61 -5.61 -11.45
C CYS A 124 8.08 -5.70 -11.28
N ALA A 125 7.36 -6.02 -12.36
CA ALA A 125 5.91 -6.16 -12.36
C ALA A 125 5.39 -7.38 -11.56
N SER A 126 6.25 -8.28 -11.10
CA SER A 126 5.82 -9.42 -10.27
C SER A 126 5.35 -8.98 -8.87
N CYS A 127 5.93 -7.90 -8.35
CA CYS A 127 5.52 -7.26 -7.09
C CYS A 127 4.78 -5.95 -7.36
N HIS A 128 5.31 -5.10 -8.23
CA HIS A 128 4.64 -3.87 -8.68
C HIS A 128 3.63 -4.16 -9.78
N MET A 129 2.60 -4.97 -9.45
CA MET A 129 1.53 -5.32 -10.38
C MET A 129 0.80 -4.08 -10.87
N PRO A 130 0.66 -3.88 -12.20
CA PRO A 130 0.08 -2.65 -12.74
C PRO A 130 -1.33 -2.37 -12.22
N THR A 131 -2.16 -3.41 -12.14
CA THR A 131 -3.55 -3.28 -11.69
C THR A 131 -3.94 -4.40 -10.74
N LEU A 132 -4.87 -4.11 -9.83
CA LEU A 132 -5.56 -5.14 -9.05
C LEU A 132 -7.08 -5.06 -9.28
N PRO A 133 -7.77 -6.21 -9.41
CA PRO A 133 -9.21 -6.23 -9.59
C PRO A 133 -9.95 -5.89 -8.28
N LEU A 134 -10.94 -4.99 -8.38
CA LEU A 134 -11.83 -4.57 -7.30
C LEU A 134 -13.28 -4.84 -7.71
N LYS A 135 -14.02 -5.57 -6.89
CA LYS A 135 -15.40 -5.98 -7.22
C LYS A 135 -16.42 -4.86 -7.17
N SER A 136 -16.18 -3.84 -6.34
CA SER A 136 -17.16 -2.78 -6.08
C SER A 136 -16.45 -1.48 -5.73
N LEU A 137 -17.00 -0.37 -6.19
CA LEU A 137 -16.63 0.99 -5.79
C LEU A 137 -17.55 1.55 -4.69
N MET A 138 -18.36 0.70 -4.06
CA MET A 138 -19.15 1.09 -2.90
C MET A 138 -18.27 1.07 -1.65
N PHE A 139 -17.93 2.24 -1.14
CA PHE A 139 -17.20 2.40 0.11
C PHE A 139 -18.16 2.43 1.27
N VAL A 140 -17.93 1.61 2.28
CA VAL A 140 -18.81 1.44 3.45
C VAL A 140 -18.06 1.86 4.70
N GLU A 141 -18.64 2.80 5.47
CA GLU A 141 -18.03 3.32 6.69
C GLU A 141 -19.07 3.34 7.85
N PRO A 142 -18.74 2.76 9.04
CA PRO A 142 -17.57 1.97 9.35
C PRO A 142 -17.45 0.69 8.52
N GLY A 143 -16.21 0.34 8.16
CA GLY A 143 -15.93 -0.87 7.41
C GLY A 143 -15.93 -2.15 8.28
N PRO A 144 -16.11 -3.32 7.67
CA PRO A 144 -16.18 -4.59 8.41
C PRO A 144 -14.86 -5.04 9.02
N LEU A 145 -13.74 -4.42 8.62
CA LEU A 145 -12.39 -4.74 9.10
C LEU A 145 -11.82 -3.64 10.01
N ASN A 146 -12.62 -2.66 10.42
CA ASN A 146 -12.21 -1.70 11.43
C ASN A 146 -11.89 -2.44 12.73
N THR A 147 -10.81 -2.04 13.38
CA THR A 147 -10.34 -2.66 14.62
C THR A 147 -10.80 -1.87 15.85
N GLU A 148 -10.50 -2.36 17.03
CA GLU A 148 -10.84 -1.75 18.33
C GLU A 148 -10.26 -0.35 18.57
N ILE A 149 -9.35 0.13 17.70
CA ILE A 149 -8.84 1.51 17.72
C ILE A 149 -9.72 2.50 16.97
N SER A 150 -10.82 2.01 16.41
CA SER A 150 -11.78 2.78 15.61
C SER A 150 -13.19 2.30 15.88
N THR A 151 -14.18 3.12 15.59
CA THR A 151 -15.58 2.68 15.63
C THR A 151 -15.75 1.48 14.69
N THR A 152 -16.18 0.36 15.26
CA THR A 152 -16.44 -0.87 14.51
C THR A 152 -17.86 -0.87 13.93
N LEU A 153 -18.09 -1.71 12.91
CA LEU A 153 -19.46 -1.88 12.34
C LEU A 153 -20.48 -2.35 13.38
N ALA A 154 -20.04 -3.14 14.38
CA ALA A 154 -20.92 -3.64 15.45
C ALA A 154 -21.31 -2.55 16.45
N GLU A 155 -20.47 -1.53 16.69
CA GLU A 155 -20.69 -0.45 17.63
C GLU A 155 -21.42 0.74 16.99
N SER A 156 -21.30 0.88 15.68
CA SER A 156 -21.88 2.00 14.95
C SER A 156 -23.40 1.96 14.93
N LYS A 157 -23.99 3.12 15.19
CA LYS A 157 -25.44 3.34 15.06
C LYS A 157 -25.88 3.61 13.63
N LYS A 158 -24.95 3.95 12.75
CA LYS A 158 -25.19 4.32 11.34
C LYS A 158 -24.06 3.83 10.47
N THR A 159 -24.40 3.33 9.31
CA THR A 159 -23.48 2.99 8.25
C THR A 159 -23.66 3.99 7.10
N LEU A 160 -22.58 4.57 6.64
CA LEU A 160 -22.55 5.42 5.46
C LEU A 160 -22.07 4.58 4.27
N VAL A 161 -22.67 4.80 3.12
CA VAL A 161 -22.28 4.14 1.87
C VAL A 161 -22.05 5.23 0.84
N VAL A 162 -20.84 5.25 0.28
CA VAL A 162 -20.41 6.22 -0.73
C VAL A 162 -20.12 5.48 -2.02
N ASN A 163 -20.72 5.90 -3.13
CA ASN A 163 -20.36 5.40 -4.45
C ASN A 163 -19.13 6.16 -4.95
N LEU A 164 -17.98 5.50 -5.04
CA LEU A 164 -16.74 6.12 -5.47
C LEU A 164 -16.69 6.39 -6.98
N GLU A 165 -17.60 5.84 -7.79
CA GLU A 165 -17.68 6.15 -9.23
C GLU A 165 -17.92 7.64 -9.51
N ASP A 166 -18.51 8.37 -8.54
CA ASP A 166 -18.78 9.80 -8.66
C ASP A 166 -17.53 10.67 -8.43
N TYR A 167 -16.43 10.09 -7.93
CA TYR A 167 -15.25 10.81 -7.46
C TYR A 167 -13.96 10.40 -8.15
N VAL A 168 -13.85 9.16 -8.62
CA VAL A 168 -12.63 8.64 -9.22
C VAL A 168 -12.72 8.62 -10.74
N SER A 169 -11.56 8.68 -11.41
CA SER A 169 -11.47 8.54 -12.86
C SER A 169 -12.04 7.19 -13.32
N LYS A 170 -12.59 7.17 -14.53
CA LYS A 170 -13.21 5.97 -15.08
C LYS A 170 -12.22 4.81 -15.18
N LEU A 171 -12.49 3.75 -14.44
CA LEU A 171 -11.70 2.52 -14.44
C LEU A 171 -12.13 1.58 -15.57
N GLU A 172 -11.13 0.91 -16.17
CA GLU A 172 -11.38 -0.25 -17.03
C GLU A 172 -11.91 -1.42 -16.20
N LYS A 173 -12.54 -2.38 -16.87
CA LYS A 173 -13.02 -3.61 -16.23
C LYS A 173 -12.39 -4.83 -16.90
N ASP A 174 -12.15 -5.87 -16.09
CA ASP A 174 -11.78 -7.19 -16.59
C ASP A 174 -12.98 -7.94 -17.17
N ASP A 175 -12.74 -9.14 -17.71
CA ASP A 175 -13.79 -9.99 -18.31
C ASP A 175 -14.85 -10.46 -17.30
N ASP A 176 -14.51 -10.46 -16.00
CA ASP A 176 -15.42 -10.78 -14.89
C ASP A 176 -16.21 -9.54 -14.39
N GLY A 177 -15.97 -8.38 -14.98
CA GLY A 177 -16.62 -7.10 -14.63
C GLY A 177 -16.03 -6.40 -13.41
N ASN A 178 -14.88 -6.82 -12.89
CA ASN A 178 -14.20 -6.13 -11.80
C ASN A 178 -13.49 -4.88 -12.32
N TYR A 179 -13.46 -3.82 -11.53
CA TYR A 179 -12.70 -2.60 -11.83
C TYR A 179 -11.21 -2.86 -11.69
N LEU A 180 -10.42 -2.48 -12.67
CA LEU A 180 -8.96 -2.60 -12.67
C LEU A 180 -8.37 -1.32 -12.06
N VAL A 181 -7.98 -1.39 -10.79
CA VAL A 181 -7.37 -0.27 -10.08
C VAL A 181 -5.88 -0.19 -10.42
N PRO A 182 -5.36 0.93 -10.97
CA PRO A 182 -3.96 1.08 -11.37
C PRO A 182 -3.06 1.34 -10.15
N ILE A 183 -2.82 0.28 -9.37
CA ILE A 183 -2.17 0.40 -8.05
C ILE A 183 -0.65 0.24 -8.09
N TRP A 184 -0.10 -0.46 -9.08
CA TRP A 184 1.32 -0.76 -9.20
C TRP A 184 1.92 -1.38 -7.93
N SER A 185 1.19 -2.35 -7.38
CA SER A 185 1.54 -3.06 -6.16
C SER A 185 0.71 -4.33 -6.04
N ASP A 186 1.28 -5.38 -5.47
CA ASP A 186 0.56 -6.58 -5.05
C ASP A 186 -0.02 -6.44 -3.62
N LEU A 187 0.29 -5.35 -2.92
CA LEU A 187 -0.07 -5.10 -1.52
C LEU A 187 0.40 -6.21 -0.55
N LYS A 188 1.41 -6.95 -0.93
CA LYS A 188 2.04 -8.02 -0.15
C LYS A 188 3.34 -7.51 0.49
N ARG A 189 3.74 -8.09 1.62
CA ARG A 189 5.05 -7.86 2.22
C ARG A 189 6.06 -8.84 1.65
N HIS A 190 7.26 -8.34 1.37
CA HIS A 190 8.40 -9.12 0.87
C HIS A 190 9.62 -8.92 1.74
N ASP A 191 10.47 -9.95 1.82
CA ASP A 191 11.81 -9.81 2.37
C ASP A 191 12.67 -8.99 1.41
N MET A 192 13.03 -7.80 1.84
CA MET A 192 13.87 -6.87 1.06
C MET A 192 15.36 -6.97 1.40
N GLY A 193 15.73 -7.96 2.20
CA GLY A 193 17.12 -8.27 2.53
C GLY A 193 17.84 -7.25 3.43
N PRO A 194 19.16 -7.42 3.60
CA PRO A 194 19.89 -6.74 4.65
C PRO A 194 20.08 -5.22 4.45
N LYS A 195 19.98 -4.71 3.22
CA LYS A 195 20.10 -3.26 2.97
C LYS A 195 18.89 -2.48 3.53
N LEU A 196 17.76 -3.13 3.70
CA LEU A 196 16.52 -2.58 4.27
C LEU A 196 16.15 -3.18 5.63
N ASP A 197 17.06 -3.93 6.26
CA ASP A 197 16.92 -4.48 7.62
C ASP A 197 17.47 -3.52 8.69
N ASN A 198 16.87 -2.34 8.82
CA ASN A 198 17.41 -1.27 9.65
C ASN A 198 16.41 -0.52 10.52
N GLU A 199 15.16 -0.93 10.52
CA GLU A 199 14.16 -0.36 11.41
C GLU A 199 14.14 -1.04 12.79
N ARG A 200 14.00 -0.22 13.81
CA ARG A 200 13.80 -0.61 15.21
C ARG A 200 12.88 0.43 15.87
N PRO A 201 11.87 0.09 16.66
CA PRO A 201 11.43 -1.28 17.00
C PRO A 201 10.59 -1.97 15.90
N LEU A 202 10.28 -3.25 16.12
CA LEU A 202 9.36 -4.00 15.27
C LEU A 202 7.95 -3.37 15.29
N GLN A 203 7.34 -3.25 14.11
CA GLN A 203 5.96 -2.79 13.97
C GLN A 203 5.01 -4.01 13.94
N LYS A 204 4.21 -4.17 14.99
CA LYS A 204 3.25 -5.30 15.13
C LYS A 204 3.88 -6.68 14.83
N GLY A 205 5.14 -6.88 15.19
CA GLY A 205 5.84 -8.16 15.00
C GLY A 205 6.34 -8.43 13.57
N VAL A 206 6.16 -7.51 12.63
CA VAL A 206 6.70 -7.66 11.27
C VAL A 206 8.22 -7.57 11.31
N PRO A 207 8.96 -8.56 10.74
CA PRO A 207 10.42 -8.51 10.69
C PRO A 207 10.94 -7.24 10.02
N THR A 208 12.10 -6.77 10.46
CA THR A 208 12.65 -5.47 10.06
C THR A 208 13.04 -5.38 8.59
N ASN A 209 13.36 -6.50 7.96
CA ASN A 209 13.66 -6.66 6.53
C ASN A 209 12.40 -6.83 5.65
N TYR A 210 11.20 -7.06 6.25
CA TYR A 210 9.96 -7.20 5.49
C TYR A 210 9.29 -5.85 5.25
N TRP A 211 8.88 -5.59 4.01
CA TRP A 211 8.26 -4.34 3.60
C TRP A 211 7.09 -4.59 2.65
N LEU A 212 6.03 -3.81 2.84
CA LEU A 212 4.91 -3.78 1.91
C LEU A 212 5.37 -3.26 0.55
N THR A 213 5.00 -3.93 -0.54
CA THR A 213 5.22 -3.38 -1.88
C THR A 213 4.55 -2.01 -1.99
N LYS A 214 5.35 -0.97 -2.14
CA LYS A 214 4.86 0.41 -2.25
C LYS A 214 4.13 0.60 -3.57
N LYS A 215 2.96 1.22 -3.50
CA LYS A 215 2.28 1.73 -4.69
C LYS A 215 3.18 2.76 -5.38
N LEU A 216 3.27 2.74 -6.70
CA LEU A 216 4.10 3.71 -7.43
C LEU A 216 3.39 5.05 -7.66
N TRP A 217 2.26 5.28 -7.02
CA TRP A 217 1.50 6.53 -7.11
C TRP A 217 2.33 7.74 -6.71
N GLY A 218 2.54 8.66 -7.66
CA GLY A 218 3.22 9.92 -7.43
C GLY A 218 4.66 9.83 -6.89
N PHE A 219 5.25 8.63 -6.88
CA PHE A 219 6.49 8.40 -6.13
C PHE A 219 7.66 9.22 -6.67
N TYR A 220 7.70 9.50 -7.97
CA TYR A 220 8.79 10.28 -8.56
C TYR A 220 8.77 11.76 -8.17
N SER A 221 7.63 12.26 -7.76
CA SER A 221 7.45 13.67 -7.37
C SER A 221 8.00 14.00 -5.97
N GLU A 222 8.37 12.99 -5.18
CA GLU A 222 8.70 13.15 -3.75
C GLU A 222 10.06 12.54 -3.36
N PRO A 223 11.19 12.97 -3.97
CA PRO A 223 12.51 12.62 -3.43
C PRO A 223 12.75 13.36 -2.08
N PRO A 224 13.57 12.80 -1.16
CA PRO A 224 14.35 11.56 -1.30
C PRO A 224 13.49 10.30 -1.16
N PHE A 225 13.92 9.25 -1.86
CA PHE A 225 13.19 7.99 -1.93
C PHE A 225 13.41 7.08 -0.73
N LEU A 226 12.59 6.02 -0.66
CA LEU A 226 12.46 5.08 0.45
C LEU A 226 11.84 5.73 1.69
N HIS A 227 11.29 4.89 2.58
CA HIS A 227 10.62 5.35 3.80
C HIS A 227 11.48 6.28 4.68
N HIS A 228 12.77 6.05 4.74
CA HIS A 228 13.72 6.83 5.55
C HIS A 228 14.53 7.88 4.75
N GLY A 229 14.20 8.11 3.47
CA GLY A 229 14.82 9.14 2.65
C GLY A 229 16.32 8.95 2.33
N ARG A 230 16.84 7.71 2.39
CA ARG A 230 18.28 7.45 2.19
C ARG A 230 18.72 7.38 0.74
N ALA A 231 17.80 7.34 -0.21
CA ALA A 231 18.13 7.26 -1.63
C ALA A 231 17.70 8.54 -2.36
N ASN A 232 18.62 9.17 -3.06
CA ASN A 232 18.35 10.36 -3.86
C ASN A 232 18.19 10.05 -5.35
N LEU A 233 18.71 8.91 -5.79
CA LEU A 233 18.66 8.45 -7.17
C LEU A 233 17.86 7.15 -7.27
N LEU A 234 17.17 6.96 -8.40
CA LEU A 234 16.42 5.72 -8.65
C LEU A 234 17.34 4.49 -8.71
N ASN A 235 18.56 4.65 -9.19
CA ASN A 235 19.56 3.57 -9.18
C ASN A 235 19.85 3.07 -7.74
N ASP A 236 19.95 4.00 -6.78
CA ASP A 236 20.17 3.64 -5.37
C ASP A 236 18.97 2.87 -4.81
N VAL A 237 17.74 3.29 -5.20
CA VAL A 237 16.51 2.59 -4.82
C VAL A 237 16.53 1.16 -5.36
N ILE A 238 16.83 0.98 -6.65
CA ILE A 238 16.87 -0.34 -7.29
C ILE A 238 17.94 -1.22 -6.66
N GLU A 239 19.12 -0.66 -6.35
CA GLU A 239 20.21 -1.38 -5.67
C GLU A 239 19.84 -1.87 -4.26
N MET A 240 18.95 -1.15 -3.58
CA MET A 240 18.43 -1.56 -2.26
C MET A 240 17.37 -2.65 -2.33
N HIS A 241 16.86 -2.99 -3.51
CA HIS A 241 15.96 -4.12 -3.72
C HIS A 241 16.75 -5.43 -3.69
N GLN A 242 16.84 -6.01 -2.48
CA GLN A 242 17.53 -7.28 -2.21
C GLN A 242 16.48 -8.35 -1.82
N GLY A 243 16.89 -9.44 -1.21
CA GLY A 243 15.98 -10.51 -0.80
C GLY A 243 15.14 -11.03 -1.97
N ASP A 244 13.82 -10.98 -1.84
CA ASP A 244 12.88 -11.46 -2.87
C ASP A 244 12.97 -10.67 -4.19
N ALA A 245 13.39 -9.41 -4.14
CA ALA A 245 13.52 -8.53 -5.30
C ALA A 245 14.92 -8.56 -5.94
N LYS A 246 15.86 -9.33 -5.37
CA LYS A 246 17.26 -9.33 -5.82
C LYS A 246 17.42 -9.71 -7.28
N ILE A 247 16.66 -10.66 -7.77
CA ILE A 247 16.73 -11.12 -9.17
C ILE A 247 16.44 -9.96 -10.12
N SER A 248 15.40 -9.17 -9.85
CA SER A 248 15.05 -8.00 -10.68
C SER A 248 16.05 -6.87 -10.56
N SER A 249 16.60 -6.65 -9.36
CA SER A 249 17.68 -5.67 -9.14
C SER A 249 18.94 -6.04 -9.90
N ASP A 250 19.41 -7.28 -9.80
CA ASP A 250 20.59 -7.76 -10.54
C ASP A 250 20.35 -7.64 -12.06
N ALA A 251 19.18 -8.06 -12.55
CA ALA A 251 18.82 -7.97 -13.96
C ALA A 251 18.84 -6.51 -14.47
N TYR A 252 18.46 -5.52 -13.65
CA TYR A 252 18.57 -4.11 -14.00
C TYR A 252 20.03 -3.69 -14.23
N PHE A 253 20.95 -4.11 -13.35
CA PHE A 253 22.37 -3.75 -13.46
C PHE A 253 23.09 -4.51 -14.59
N ASP A 254 22.53 -5.61 -15.07
CA ASP A 254 23.02 -6.35 -16.24
C ASP A 254 22.52 -5.75 -17.59
N LEU A 255 21.54 -4.84 -17.57
CA LEU A 255 21.06 -4.14 -18.77
C LEU A 255 22.14 -3.22 -19.37
N ASN A 256 22.06 -2.97 -20.68
CA ASN A 256 22.85 -1.91 -21.29
C ASN A 256 22.35 -0.51 -20.86
N SER A 257 23.15 0.52 -21.10
CA SER A 257 22.87 1.88 -20.67
C SER A 257 21.56 2.46 -21.21
N ASP A 258 21.18 2.11 -22.43
CA ASP A 258 19.95 2.62 -23.05
C ASP A 258 18.71 2.00 -22.39
N GLU A 259 18.74 0.68 -22.12
CA GLU A 259 17.66 -0.02 -21.43
C GLU A 259 17.50 0.47 -19.98
N GLN A 260 18.61 0.69 -19.26
CA GLN A 260 18.56 1.32 -17.93
C GLN A 260 17.92 2.70 -18.00
N GLN A 261 18.32 3.53 -18.97
CA GLN A 261 17.74 4.85 -19.15
C GLN A 261 16.24 4.78 -19.50
N TYR A 262 15.82 3.85 -20.36
CA TYR A 262 14.39 3.66 -20.69
C TYR A 262 13.59 3.31 -19.44
N LEU A 263 14.08 2.41 -18.59
CA LEU A 263 13.41 2.09 -17.32
C LEU A 263 13.28 3.32 -16.41
N ILE A 264 14.35 4.09 -16.27
CA ILE A 264 14.33 5.32 -15.47
C ILE A 264 13.31 6.33 -16.04
N GLU A 265 13.24 6.50 -17.37
CA GLU A 265 12.23 7.38 -17.99
C GLU A 265 10.79 6.87 -17.74
N PHE A 266 10.56 5.54 -17.77
CA PHE A 266 9.27 4.98 -17.40
C PHE A 266 8.92 5.27 -15.94
N LEU A 267 9.85 5.06 -15.00
CA LEU A 267 9.63 5.34 -13.59
C LEU A 267 9.33 6.83 -13.32
N LYS A 268 9.88 7.75 -14.10
CA LYS A 268 9.58 9.19 -14.03
C LYS A 268 8.16 9.55 -14.49
N SER A 269 7.41 8.63 -15.09
CA SER A 269 6.02 8.88 -15.48
C SER A 269 5.02 8.79 -14.31
N PHE A 270 5.43 8.27 -13.17
CA PHE A 270 4.63 8.20 -11.93
C PHE A 270 4.74 9.52 -11.14
N LYS A 271 3.99 10.52 -11.54
CA LYS A 271 4.01 11.88 -10.99
C LYS A 271 2.83 12.13 -10.07
#